data_8e3d5b78b6ab5346a14d2bc95abb110b
#
_entry.id   8e3d5b78b6ab5346a14d2bc95abb110b
#
_cell.length_a   1.000
_cell.length_b   1.000
_cell.length_c   1.000
_cell.angle_alpha   90.00
_cell.angle_beta   90.00
_cell.angle_gamma   90.00
#
_symmetry.space_group_name_H-M   'P 1'
#
loop_
_entity.id
_entity.type
_entity.pdbx_description
1 polymer ?
#
loop_
_entity_poly.entity_id
_entity_poly.type
_entity_poly.pdbx_seq_one_letter_code
_entity_poly.pdbx_strand_id
1 'polypeptide(L)'
;MHWAQWVVIALTVFSAGWMLFDGTRALIVGDYVTPSSGEYAGQLGPWSKLVQAVGIEPRSTLMKSIFVGYGLAALAMAVCFALKLPWAWWGMIGTAVFGLWFLPFGTVINIIVLAMLLFFPLR
;
A
#
# COMPACT_ATOMS: atom_id res chain seq x y z
N MET A 1 11.03 16.76 -13.98
CA MET A 1 10.94 15.90 -12.77
C MET A 1 12.06 14.87 -12.83
N HIS A 2 12.70 14.61 -11.69
CA HIS A 2 13.76 13.60 -11.60
C HIS A 2 13.20 12.21 -11.92
N TRP A 3 13.96 11.37 -12.63
CA TRP A 3 13.50 10.01 -13.00
C TRP A 3 13.06 9.19 -11.78
N ALA A 4 13.73 9.35 -10.64
CA ALA A 4 13.40 8.62 -9.43
C ALA A 4 12.01 9.00 -8.88
N GLN A 5 11.55 10.22 -9.12
CA GLN A 5 10.18 10.62 -8.75
C GLN A 5 9.13 9.80 -9.51
N TRP A 6 9.37 9.55 -10.80
CA TRP A 6 8.48 8.71 -11.60
C TRP A 6 8.46 7.28 -11.10
N VAL A 7 9.61 6.74 -10.71
CA VAL A 7 9.68 5.38 -10.14
C VAL A 7 8.93 5.31 -8.82
N VAL A 8 9.11 6.28 -7.95
CA VAL A 8 8.37 6.37 -6.67
C VAL A 8 6.87 6.42 -6.92
N ILE A 9 6.42 7.27 -7.85
CA ILE A 9 5.00 7.38 -8.19
C ILE A 9 4.48 6.05 -8.73
N ALA A 10 5.19 5.43 -9.66
CA ALA A 10 4.77 4.16 -10.26
C ALA A 10 4.65 3.04 -9.22
N LEU A 11 5.63 2.92 -8.32
CA LEU A 11 5.61 1.91 -7.26
C LEU A 11 4.45 2.16 -6.29
N THR A 12 4.22 3.41 -5.91
CA THR A 12 3.14 3.77 -5.01
C THR A 12 1.78 3.49 -5.65
N VAL A 13 1.60 3.88 -6.91
CA VAL A 13 0.35 3.63 -7.65
C VAL A 13 0.10 2.13 -7.79
N PHE A 14 1.13 1.35 -8.07
CA PHE A 14 0.99 -0.10 -8.18
C PHE A 14 0.53 -0.72 -6.86
N SER A 15 1.22 -0.40 -5.75
CA SER A 15 0.91 -0.97 -4.45
C SER A 15 -0.44 -0.48 -3.91
N ALA A 16 -0.66 0.83 -3.92
CA ALA A 16 -1.89 1.44 -3.40
C ALA A 16 -3.09 1.10 -4.28
N GLY A 17 -2.90 1.06 -5.59
CA GLY A 17 -3.94 0.65 -6.53
C GLY A 17 -4.37 -0.79 -6.31
N TRP A 18 -3.44 -1.70 -6.05
CA TRP A 18 -3.76 -3.07 -5.70
C TRP A 18 -4.55 -3.16 -4.40
N MET A 19 -4.13 -2.44 -3.37
CA MET A 19 -4.85 -2.43 -2.08
C MET A 19 -6.27 -1.87 -2.24
N LEU A 20 -6.42 -0.80 -3.01
CA LEU A 20 -7.73 -0.22 -3.29
C LEU A 20 -8.61 -1.22 -4.03
N PHE A 21 -8.09 -1.88 -5.05
CA PHE A 21 -8.80 -2.89 -5.81
C PHE A 21 -9.19 -4.07 -4.91
N ASP A 22 -8.23 -4.62 -4.20
CA ASP A 22 -8.45 -5.81 -3.36
C ASP A 22 -9.41 -5.52 -2.21
N GLY A 23 -9.26 -4.38 -1.55
CA GLY A 23 -10.16 -3.96 -0.47
C GLY A 23 -11.58 -3.69 -0.96
N THR A 24 -11.72 -3.02 -2.11
CA THR A 24 -13.03 -2.77 -2.72
C THR A 24 -13.70 -4.09 -3.10
N ARG A 25 -12.96 -5.00 -3.73
CA ARG A 25 -13.46 -6.33 -4.05
C ARG A 25 -13.91 -7.08 -2.80
N ALA A 26 -13.12 -7.02 -1.75
CA ALA A 26 -13.44 -7.68 -0.48
C ALA A 26 -14.74 -7.15 0.13
N LEU A 27 -14.98 -5.84 0.05
CA LEU A 27 -16.22 -5.25 0.55
C LEU A 27 -17.43 -5.63 -0.30
N ILE A 28 -17.27 -5.75 -1.60
CA ILE A 28 -18.38 -6.02 -2.53
C ILE A 28 -18.66 -7.53 -2.62
N VAL A 29 -17.62 -8.35 -2.79
CA VAL A 29 -17.73 -9.79 -3.05
C VAL A 29 -17.65 -10.60 -1.76
N GLY A 30 -17.06 -10.04 -0.71
CA GLY A 30 -16.96 -10.68 0.60
C GLY A 30 -15.58 -11.16 0.99
N ASP A 31 -14.60 -11.19 0.08
CA ASP A 31 -13.24 -11.61 0.42
C ASP A 31 -12.21 -10.99 -0.51
N TYR A 32 -10.97 -10.96 -0.01
CA TYR A 32 -9.80 -10.54 -0.78
C TYR A 32 -9.46 -11.52 -1.89
N VAL A 33 -8.61 -11.10 -2.83
CA VAL A 33 -8.03 -12.02 -3.80
C VAL A 33 -7.09 -12.98 -3.08
N THR A 34 -7.34 -14.28 -3.27
CA THR A 34 -6.50 -15.33 -2.68
C THR A 34 -6.16 -16.35 -3.77
N PRO A 35 -5.08 -17.14 -3.60
CA PRO A 35 -4.80 -18.20 -4.54
C PRO A 35 -5.99 -19.16 -4.66
N SER A 36 -6.34 -19.54 -5.88
CA SER A 36 -7.48 -20.44 -6.12
C SER A 36 -7.08 -21.93 -6.07
N SER A 37 -5.78 -22.21 -6.10
CA SER A 37 -5.27 -23.57 -6.08
C SER A 37 -3.86 -23.59 -5.45
N GLY A 38 -3.37 -24.79 -5.13
CA GLY A 38 -2.06 -24.99 -4.53
C GLY A 38 -2.08 -24.99 -3.02
N GLU A 39 -0.89 -24.97 -2.42
CA GLU A 39 -0.70 -25.06 -0.97
C GLU A 39 -1.34 -23.89 -0.21
N TYR A 40 -1.38 -22.70 -0.84
CA TYR A 40 -1.87 -21.49 -0.20
C TYR A 40 -3.28 -21.11 -0.64
N ALA A 41 -4.04 -22.04 -1.24
CA ALA A 41 -5.39 -21.76 -1.70
C ALA A 41 -6.28 -21.23 -0.57
N GLY A 42 -6.95 -20.11 -0.83
CA GLY A 42 -7.84 -19.46 0.13
C GLY A 42 -7.15 -18.74 1.28
N GLN A 43 -5.81 -18.68 1.30
CA GLN A 43 -5.07 -18.03 2.37
C GLN A 43 -4.74 -16.58 2.02
N LEU A 44 -4.82 -15.73 3.03
CA LEU A 44 -4.37 -14.34 2.93
C LEU A 44 -2.85 -14.29 3.04
N GLY A 45 -2.25 -13.17 2.59
CA GLY A 45 -0.81 -12.97 2.70
C GLY A 45 -0.33 -12.82 4.14
N PRO A 46 1.01 -12.76 4.35
CA PRO A 46 1.60 -12.65 5.68
C PRO A 46 1.13 -11.43 6.49
N TRP A 47 0.69 -10.36 5.82
CA TRP A 47 0.14 -9.18 6.49
C TRP A 47 -1.02 -9.53 7.43
N SER A 48 -1.78 -10.58 7.09
CA SER A 48 -2.94 -10.98 7.89
C SER A 48 -2.54 -11.45 9.29
N LYS A 49 -1.40 -12.12 9.41
CA LYS A 49 -0.87 -12.55 10.71
C LYS A 49 -0.44 -11.38 11.57
N LEU A 50 0.14 -10.35 10.94
CA LEU A 50 0.56 -9.15 11.64
C LEU A 50 -0.64 -8.40 12.22
N VAL A 51 -1.70 -8.19 11.43
CA VAL A 51 -2.89 -7.48 11.92
C VAL A 51 -3.64 -8.29 12.98
N GLN A 52 -3.65 -9.63 12.87
CA GLN A 52 -4.22 -10.48 13.93
C GLN A 52 -3.45 -10.31 15.24
N ALA A 53 -2.13 -10.16 15.19
CA ALA A 53 -1.31 -9.97 16.36
C ALA A 53 -1.64 -8.68 17.12
N VAL A 54 -2.12 -7.65 16.43
CA VAL A 54 -2.57 -6.40 17.07
C VAL A 54 -4.07 -6.36 17.35
N GLY A 55 -4.77 -7.48 17.18
CA GLY A 55 -6.18 -7.60 17.54
C GLY A 55 -7.19 -7.27 16.46
N ILE A 56 -6.74 -7.15 15.21
CA ILE A 56 -7.64 -6.85 14.08
C ILE A 56 -7.90 -8.13 13.29
N GLU A 57 -9.19 -8.48 13.11
CA GLU A 57 -9.57 -9.60 12.25
C GLU A 57 -9.31 -9.24 10.78
N PRO A 58 -8.46 -10.02 10.05
CA PRO A 58 -8.10 -9.67 8.67
C PRO A 58 -9.27 -9.60 7.70
N ARG A 59 -10.30 -10.41 7.92
CA ARG A 59 -11.48 -10.42 7.05
C ARG A 59 -12.63 -9.55 7.56
N SER A 60 -12.38 -8.73 8.57
CA SER A 60 -13.40 -7.80 9.07
C SER A 60 -13.66 -6.66 8.09
N THR A 61 -14.84 -6.05 8.20
CA THR A 61 -15.18 -4.85 7.44
C THR A 61 -14.20 -3.72 7.76
N LEU A 62 -13.75 -3.61 9.01
CA LEU A 62 -12.74 -2.62 9.41
C LEU A 62 -11.46 -2.78 8.60
N MET A 63 -10.92 -4.00 8.50
CA MET A 63 -9.68 -4.24 7.77
C MET A 63 -9.84 -3.99 6.27
N LYS A 64 -10.95 -4.43 5.69
CA LYS A 64 -11.27 -4.16 4.27
C LYS A 64 -11.36 -2.67 4.01
N SER A 65 -11.95 -1.93 4.93
CA SER A 65 -12.05 -0.46 4.85
C SER A 65 -10.68 0.20 4.99
N ILE A 66 -9.78 -0.35 5.80
CA ILE A 66 -8.39 0.13 5.92
C ILE A 66 -7.66 -0.02 4.58
N PHE A 67 -7.84 -1.14 3.88
CA PHE A 67 -7.27 -1.34 2.54
C PHE A 67 -7.73 -0.24 1.59
N VAL A 68 -9.03 0.02 1.54
CA VAL A 68 -9.59 1.05 0.65
C VAL A 68 -9.11 2.44 1.07
N GLY A 69 -9.20 2.76 2.35
CA GLY A 69 -8.81 4.07 2.87
C GLY A 69 -7.32 4.36 2.67
N TYR A 70 -6.47 3.39 2.99
CA TYR A 70 -5.04 3.53 2.78
C TYR A 70 -4.71 3.66 1.29
N GLY A 71 -5.32 2.83 0.44
CA GLY A 71 -5.11 2.90 -1.00
C GLY A 71 -5.48 4.26 -1.57
N LEU A 72 -6.64 4.79 -1.19
CA LEU A 72 -7.06 6.13 -1.62
C LEU A 72 -6.12 7.21 -1.12
N ALA A 73 -5.72 7.16 0.14
CA ALA A 73 -4.83 8.15 0.72
C ALA A 73 -3.46 8.15 0.03
N ALA A 74 -2.90 6.97 -0.21
CA ALA A 74 -1.60 6.85 -0.87
C ALA A 74 -1.65 7.30 -2.33
N LEU A 75 -2.75 6.99 -3.06
CA LEU A 75 -2.94 7.46 -4.43
C LEU A 75 -3.06 8.99 -4.47
N ALA A 76 -3.84 9.57 -3.54
CA ALA A 76 -3.96 11.02 -3.44
C ALA A 76 -2.60 11.67 -3.15
N MET A 77 -1.81 11.07 -2.27
CA MET A 77 -0.48 11.58 -1.95
C MET A 77 0.47 11.49 -3.14
N ALA A 78 0.38 10.42 -3.94
CA ALA A 78 1.17 10.28 -5.16
C ALA A 78 0.82 11.39 -6.16
N VAL A 79 -0.45 11.74 -6.29
CA VAL A 79 -0.88 12.87 -7.13
C VAL A 79 -0.31 14.18 -6.62
N CYS A 80 -0.37 14.42 -5.31
CA CYS A 80 0.21 15.64 -4.70
C CYS A 80 1.71 15.72 -4.95
N PHE A 81 2.40 14.60 -4.86
CA PHE A 81 3.84 14.52 -5.12
C PHE A 81 4.13 14.80 -6.60
N ALA A 82 3.32 14.27 -7.52
CA ALA A 82 3.45 14.54 -8.95
C ALA A 82 3.21 16.01 -9.27
N LEU A 83 2.32 16.68 -8.54
CA LEU A 83 2.04 18.11 -8.67
C LEU A 83 3.10 18.98 -8.00
N LYS A 84 4.12 18.38 -7.40
CA LYS A 84 5.26 19.06 -6.77
C LYS A 84 4.86 19.96 -5.61
N LEU A 85 3.83 19.57 -4.86
CA LEU A 85 3.45 20.31 -3.65
C LEU A 85 4.58 20.20 -2.60
N PRO A 86 4.93 21.29 -1.91
CA PRO A 86 6.13 21.30 -1.05
C PRO A 86 6.06 20.31 0.12
N TRP A 87 4.87 20.04 0.65
CA TRP A 87 4.69 19.10 1.77
C TRP A 87 4.54 17.65 1.32
N ALA A 88 4.38 17.39 0.00
CA ALA A 88 4.07 16.04 -0.50
C ALA A 88 5.21 15.04 -0.28
N TRP A 89 6.46 15.50 -0.22
CA TRP A 89 7.59 14.63 0.11
C TRP A 89 7.40 13.99 1.49
N TRP A 90 7.03 14.82 2.48
CA TRP A 90 6.73 14.31 3.83
C TRP A 90 5.53 13.40 3.83
N GLY A 91 4.50 13.73 3.04
CA GLY A 91 3.34 12.88 2.88
C GLY A 91 3.67 11.52 2.30
N MET A 92 4.56 11.47 1.30
CA MET A 92 5.03 10.20 0.72
C MET A 92 5.83 9.38 1.73
N ILE A 93 6.68 10.02 2.54
CA ILE A 93 7.38 9.33 3.63
C ILE A 93 6.36 8.72 4.60
N GLY A 94 5.35 9.48 5.00
CA GLY A 94 4.31 9.00 5.92
C GLY A 94 3.55 7.80 5.37
N THR A 95 3.08 7.88 4.13
CA THR A 95 2.33 6.78 3.52
C THR A 95 3.20 5.55 3.32
N ALA A 96 4.49 5.71 2.99
CA ALA A 96 5.39 4.58 2.82
C ALA A 96 5.65 3.88 4.17
N VAL A 97 5.84 4.64 5.25
CA VAL A 97 6.00 4.07 6.58
C VAL A 97 4.75 3.28 6.99
N PHE A 98 3.57 3.87 6.79
CA PHE A 98 2.31 3.21 7.13
C PHE A 98 1.99 2.01 6.23
N GLY A 99 2.65 1.87 5.09
CA GLY A 99 2.46 0.73 4.19
C GLY A 99 3.37 -0.45 4.48
N LEU A 100 4.31 -0.33 5.41
CA LEU A 100 5.28 -1.40 5.69
C LEU A 100 4.65 -2.65 6.28
N TRP A 101 3.46 -2.56 6.85
CA TRP A 101 2.76 -3.71 7.42
C TRP A 101 2.21 -4.67 6.36
N PHE A 102 2.06 -4.22 5.12
CA PHE A 102 1.47 -5.01 4.04
C PHE A 102 2.49 -6.00 3.48
N LEU A 103 2.78 -7.03 4.26
CA LEU A 103 3.75 -8.07 3.90
C LEU A 103 3.21 -9.00 2.82
N PRO A 104 4.03 -9.50 1.88
CA PRO A 104 5.42 -9.09 1.66
C PRO A 104 5.56 -7.94 0.65
N PHE A 105 4.55 -7.71 -0.19
CA PHE A 105 4.62 -6.76 -1.30
C PHE A 105 4.78 -5.32 -0.84
N GLY A 106 3.88 -4.87 0.03
CA GLY A 106 3.89 -3.51 0.52
C GLY A 106 5.17 -3.19 1.27
N THR A 107 5.68 -4.15 2.03
CA THR A 107 6.94 -3.97 2.76
C THR A 107 8.09 -3.73 1.80
N VAL A 108 8.25 -4.58 0.78
CA VAL A 108 9.35 -4.45 -0.19
C VAL A 108 9.22 -3.15 -0.98
N ILE A 109 8.04 -2.88 -1.52
CA ILE A 109 7.78 -1.68 -2.32
C ILE A 109 8.03 -0.42 -1.50
N ASN A 110 7.52 -0.36 -0.28
CA ASN A 110 7.65 0.83 0.56
C ASN A 110 9.07 1.02 1.08
N ILE A 111 9.84 -0.05 1.30
CA ILE A 111 11.26 0.08 1.60
C ILE A 111 12.00 0.73 0.43
N ILE A 112 11.71 0.30 -0.80
CA ILE A 112 12.31 0.89 -2.00
C ILE A 112 11.92 2.36 -2.12
N VAL A 113 10.64 2.67 -1.94
CA VAL A 113 10.13 4.04 -1.99
C VAL A 113 10.83 4.92 -0.94
N LEU A 114 10.93 4.44 0.30
CA LEU A 114 11.61 5.17 1.37
C LEU A 114 13.08 5.41 1.04
N ALA A 115 13.78 4.40 0.54
CA ALA A 115 15.18 4.53 0.15
C ALA A 115 15.35 5.58 -0.93
N MET A 116 14.49 5.57 -1.95
CA MET A 116 14.55 6.55 -3.03
C MET A 116 14.23 7.97 -2.55
N LEU A 117 13.23 8.13 -1.68
CA LEU A 117 12.87 9.44 -1.14
C LEU A 117 13.99 10.03 -0.27
N LEU A 118 14.73 9.18 0.44
CA LEU A 118 15.78 9.61 1.36
C LEU A 118 17.12 9.82 0.68
N PHE A 119 17.45 9.01 -0.34
CA PHE A 119 18.77 9.03 -0.96
C PHE A 119 18.86 9.80 -2.28
N PHE A 120 17.73 10.14 -2.90
CA PHE A 120 17.70 10.94 -4.12
C PHE A 120 17.14 12.34 -3.82
N PRO A 121 17.51 13.36 -4.62
CA PRO A 121 17.03 14.73 -4.39
C PRO A 121 15.60 14.93 -4.92
N LEU A 122 14.62 14.34 -4.25
CA LEU A 122 13.23 14.33 -4.69
C LEU A 122 12.34 15.36 -4.00
N ARG A 123 12.89 16.13 -3.08
CA ARG A 123 12.15 17.21 -2.42
C ARG A 123 11.79 18.33 -3.38
#